data_7c6eacd4604739b68d2e2710be4663b3
#
_entry.id   7c6eacd4604739b68d2e2710be4663b3
#
_cell.length_a   1.000
_cell.length_b   1.000
_cell.length_c   1.000
_cell.angle_alpha   90.00
_cell.angle_beta   90.00
_cell.angle_gamma   90.00
#
_symmetry.space_group_name_H-M   'P 1'
#
loop_
_entity.id
_entity.type
_entity.pdbx_description
1 polymer ?
#
loop_
_entity_poly.entity_id
_entity_poly.type
_entity_poly.pdbx_seq_one_letter_code
_entity_poly.pdbx_strand_id
1 'polypeptide(L)'
;MKLTNLLCFVAAGLLLSACGSKKDNNAENMPKAAPVVSVVTAQAEDVEITNTFTSNIEPFATNNIVSQTAGRIVSINAEVGSQVRKGQVLAKMDDVNLTKTRLQIVNDSTELARLTELYNIGAVAQADYDLAKLSLNLAKKTYSNLAENTYLRSPINGVVTARNYDKGDMYSMTQPIFVVEQIVPVKMLINVSESLFTQVHKGMEFDITVEAYPGETFKGKVNLIYPTVNAATHTFPVEVICQNNDQRLRPGMFARVTASFGVNHHVVVPDIAVVKQQGSGEHFIYVLQPDHTVKYTLVEVGKRLGDQYEIINGINEGDQIVTSGQIRLKDGVAVEVKG
;
A
#
# COMPACT_ATOMS: atom_id res chain seq x y z
N MET A 1 43.90 -30.17 47.85
CA MET A 1 43.97 -30.27 49.33
C MET A 1 42.71 -30.99 49.79
N LYS A 2 42.91 -32.19 50.14
CA LYS A 2 42.61 -32.91 51.40
C LYS A 2 41.10 -33.17 51.57
N LEU A 3 40.68 -34.42 51.40
CA LEU A 3 40.71 -35.49 52.42
C LEU A 3 39.52 -35.30 53.35
N THR A 4 38.72 -36.23 53.74
CA THR A 4 38.80 -37.66 54.03
C THR A 4 37.47 -38.14 54.60
N ASN A 5 37.10 -39.36 54.24
CA ASN A 5 36.73 -40.43 55.15
C ASN A 5 35.49 -40.27 56.06
N LEU A 6 34.66 -41.25 56.39
CA LEU A 6 34.89 -42.66 56.78
C LEU A 6 33.50 -43.26 57.05
N LEU A 7 33.04 -44.33 56.44
CA LEU A 7 33.03 -45.72 57.00
C LEU A 7 32.30 -45.93 58.30
N CYS A 8 31.28 -46.81 58.35
CA CYS A 8 31.05 -47.96 59.21
C CYS A 8 29.62 -48.43 59.07
N PHE A 9 29.34 -49.63 58.52
CA PHE A 9 29.23 -50.94 59.15
C PHE A 9 28.14 -50.96 60.25
N VAL A 10 27.08 -51.86 60.18
CA VAL A 10 26.97 -53.30 60.48
C VAL A 10 25.50 -53.66 60.37
N ALA A 11 25.04 -54.50 59.54
CA ALA A 11 24.83 -55.91 59.59
C ALA A 11 23.63 -56.40 60.47
N ALA A 12 22.86 -57.26 59.85
CA ALA A 12 22.16 -58.45 60.33
C ALA A 12 20.73 -58.33 60.81
N GLY A 13 19.90 -59.21 60.26
CA GLY A 13 18.63 -59.70 60.85
C GLY A 13 17.65 -60.23 59.81
N LEU A 14 17.87 -61.46 59.39
CA LEU A 14 16.85 -62.32 58.74
C LEU A 14 15.64 -62.45 59.63
N LEU A 15 14.41 -62.40 59.08
CA LEU A 15 13.36 -63.38 59.37
C LEU A 15 12.32 -63.39 58.24
N LEU A 16 12.14 -64.59 57.70
CA LEU A 16 11.12 -65.02 56.77
C LEU A 16 9.72 -64.93 57.32
N SER A 17 8.75 -64.42 56.62
CA SER A 17 7.37 -64.93 56.65
C SER A 17 6.71 -64.76 55.29
N ALA A 18 6.54 -65.90 54.65
CA ALA A 18 5.73 -66.06 53.48
C ALA A 18 4.25 -65.89 53.82
N CYS A 19 3.56 -64.95 53.08
CA CYS A 19 2.10 -65.07 52.95
C CYS A 19 1.80 -64.81 51.48
N GLY A 20 1.46 -65.87 50.79
CA GLY A 20 0.94 -65.82 49.42
C GLY A 20 -0.41 -65.10 49.38
N SER A 21 -0.48 -64.06 48.63
CA SER A 21 -1.74 -63.43 48.21
C SER A 21 -1.90 -63.61 46.75
N LYS A 22 -2.89 -64.40 46.35
CA LYS A 22 -3.35 -64.56 44.97
C LYS A 22 -3.55 -63.13 44.33
N LYS A 23 -2.79 -62.82 43.31
CA LYS A 23 -3.13 -61.74 42.41
C LYS A 23 -4.34 -62.19 41.60
N ASP A 24 -5.51 -61.70 41.96
CA ASP A 24 -6.65 -61.71 41.09
C ASP A 24 -6.35 -60.73 39.97
N ASN A 25 -5.90 -61.27 38.83
CA ASN A 25 -5.83 -60.55 37.52
C ASN A 25 -7.26 -60.39 36.96
N ASN A 26 -8.03 -59.48 37.53
CA ASN A 26 -9.34 -59.12 37.01
C ASN A 26 -9.51 -57.60 36.95
N ALA A 27 -8.47 -56.90 36.44
CA ALA A 27 -8.53 -55.44 36.14
C ALA A 27 -8.37 -55.17 34.64
N GLU A 28 -8.79 -56.11 33.80
CA GLU A 28 -8.85 -55.92 32.35
C GLU A 28 -10.25 -56.31 31.86
N ASN A 29 -11.16 -55.39 31.89
CA ASN A 29 -12.27 -55.18 30.98
C ASN A 29 -13.36 -54.28 31.59
N MET A 30 -12.96 -53.10 32.10
CA MET A 30 -13.97 -52.05 32.10
C MET A 30 -13.98 -51.47 30.66
N PRO A 31 -15.10 -51.46 29.95
CA PRO A 31 -15.19 -50.76 28.67
C PRO A 31 -14.86 -49.30 28.96
N LYS A 32 -13.72 -48.84 28.41
CA LYS A 32 -13.30 -47.46 28.53
C LYS A 32 -14.43 -46.65 27.88
N ALA A 33 -15.17 -45.88 28.66
CA ALA A 33 -16.26 -45.06 28.15
C ALA A 33 -15.78 -44.28 26.90
N ALA A 34 -16.56 -44.39 25.84
CA ALA A 34 -16.21 -43.71 24.59
C ALA A 34 -16.03 -42.21 24.87
N PRO A 35 -14.98 -41.58 24.33
CA PRO A 35 -14.79 -40.14 24.49
C PRO A 35 -16.00 -39.39 23.95
N VAL A 36 -16.53 -38.46 24.75
CA VAL A 36 -17.63 -37.58 24.29
C VAL A 36 -17.04 -36.44 23.48
N VAL A 37 -17.58 -36.22 22.28
CA VAL A 37 -17.14 -35.18 21.33
C VAL A 37 -18.29 -34.31 20.92
N SER A 38 -18.01 -33.04 20.59
CA SER A 38 -18.95 -32.17 19.84
C SER A 38 -18.55 -32.11 18.38
N VAL A 39 -19.53 -32.13 17.52
CA VAL A 39 -19.30 -32.08 16.06
C VAL A 39 -20.01 -30.90 15.42
N VAL A 40 -19.48 -30.42 14.33
CA VAL A 40 -20.09 -29.37 13.42
C VAL A 40 -20.00 -29.89 12.00
N THR A 41 -21.04 -29.66 11.22
CA THR A 41 -21.02 -29.98 9.80
C THR A 41 -20.19 -28.95 9.03
N ALA A 42 -19.24 -29.43 8.26
CA ALA A 42 -18.41 -28.61 7.37
C ALA A 42 -19.28 -27.98 6.26
N GLN A 43 -19.18 -26.69 6.11
CA GLN A 43 -19.91 -25.93 5.08
C GLN A 43 -18.93 -25.31 4.11
N ALA A 44 -19.28 -25.29 2.82
CA ALA A 44 -18.53 -24.55 1.84
C ALA A 44 -19.03 -23.10 1.80
N GLU A 45 -18.10 -22.17 1.85
CA GLU A 45 -18.36 -20.73 1.80
C GLU A 45 -17.52 -20.08 0.72
N ASP A 46 -17.97 -18.94 0.26
CA ASP A 46 -17.26 -18.11 -0.68
C ASP A 46 -16.13 -17.34 0.03
N VAL A 47 -14.89 -17.75 -0.19
CA VAL A 47 -13.70 -17.13 0.39
C VAL A 47 -13.04 -16.22 -0.63
N GLU A 48 -12.97 -14.91 -0.33
CA GLU A 48 -12.31 -13.95 -1.20
C GLU A 48 -10.79 -14.17 -1.25
N ILE A 49 -10.25 -14.25 -2.47
CA ILE A 49 -8.81 -14.25 -2.72
C ILE A 49 -8.34 -12.80 -2.69
N THR A 50 -7.87 -12.33 -1.55
CA THR A 50 -7.36 -10.97 -1.41
C THR A 50 -5.86 -10.96 -1.22
N ASN A 51 -5.18 -10.03 -1.88
CA ASN A 51 -3.77 -9.72 -1.63
C ASN A 51 -3.64 -8.27 -1.14
N THR A 52 -2.83 -8.07 -0.10
CA THR A 52 -2.57 -6.75 0.46
C THR A 52 -1.13 -6.34 0.14
N PHE A 53 -1.00 -5.19 -0.47
CA PHE A 53 0.26 -4.54 -0.81
C PHE A 53 0.44 -3.32 0.09
N THR A 54 1.68 -2.92 0.31
CA THR A 54 2.03 -1.72 1.08
C THR A 54 2.66 -0.69 0.18
N SER A 55 2.32 0.57 0.38
CA SER A 55 2.89 1.70 -0.36
C SER A 55 2.79 2.97 0.46
N ASN A 56 3.54 3.99 0.07
CA ASN A 56 3.31 5.34 0.54
C ASN A 56 2.36 6.07 -0.41
N ILE A 57 1.54 6.96 0.16
CA ILE A 57 0.73 7.87 -0.63
C ILE A 57 1.66 8.93 -1.23
N GLU A 58 1.55 9.12 -2.52
CA GLU A 58 2.30 10.11 -3.28
C GLU A 58 1.36 11.16 -3.90
N PRO A 59 1.82 12.39 -4.11
CA PRO A 59 1.06 13.35 -4.89
C PRO A 59 0.95 12.85 -6.35
N PHE A 60 -0.16 13.15 -7.01
CA PHE A 60 -0.33 12.81 -8.42
C PHE A 60 0.74 13.46 -9.30
N ALA A 61 1.06 14.73 -9.00
CA ALA A 61 2.14 15.47 -9.65
C ALA A 61 2.81 16.41 -8.64
N THR A 62 4.15 16.55 -8.76
CA THR A 62 4.95 17.51 -8.00
C THR A 62 5.61 18.48 -8.98
N ASN A 63 5.48 19.77 -8.73
CA ASN A 63 6.09 20.82 -9.53
C ASN A 63 6.94 21.73 -8.68
N ASN A 64 8.20 21.84 -9.08
CA ASN A 64 9.15 22.77 -8.51
C ASN A 64 9.04 24.13 -9.25
N ILE A 65 8.66 25.16 -8.54
CA ILE A 65 8.52 26.50 -9.09
C ILE A 65 9.85 27.22 -8.95
N VAL A 66 10.46 27.48 -10.10
CA VAL A 66 11.79 28.08 -10.24
C VAL A 66 11.72 29.27 -11.18
N SER A 67 12.65 30.22 -11.05
CA SER A 67 12.98 31.18 -12.09
C SER A 67 14.23 30.70 -12.84
N GLN A 68 14.31 30.95 -14.14
CA GLN A 68 15.53 30.65 -14.93
C GLN A 68 16.61 31.73 -14.77
N THR A 69 16.30 32.80 -14.03
CA THR A 69 17.23 33.91 -13.77
C THR A 69 17.34 34.16 -12.27
N ALA A 70 18.57 34.42 -11.81
CA ALA A 70 18.80 34.93 -10.47
C ALA A 70 18.21 36.35 -10.32
N GLY A 71 17.77 36.69 -9.12
CA GLY A 71 17.21 38.00 -8.83
C GLY A 71 16.59 38.09 -7.46
N ARG A 72 16.17 39.30 -7.09
CA ARG A 72 15.50 39.54 -5.81
C ARG A 72 14.02 39.17 -5.90
N ILE A 73 13.51 38.55 -4.85
CA ILE A 73 12.07 38.28 -4.68
C ILE A 73 11.39 39.52 -4.11
N VAL A 74 10.49 40.13 -4.89
CA VAL A 74 9.80 41.37 -4.52
C VAL A 74 8.54 41.08 -3.71
N SER A 75 7.80 40.02 -4.05
CA SER A 75 6.62 39.59 -3.29
C SER A 75 6.43 38.08 -3.30
N ILE A 76 5.87 37.60 -2.21
CA ILE A 76 5.41 36.24 -2.00
C ILE A 76 3.90 36.32 -1.82
N ASN A 77 3.12 35.53 -2.59
CA ASN A 77 1.66 35.59 -2.62
C ASN A 77 1.01 34.26 -2.20
N ALA A 78 1.81 33.27 -1.76
CA ALA A 78 1.33 31.99 -1.28
C ALA A 78 2.23 31.51 -0.14
N GLU A 79 1.62 30.82 0.82
CA GLU A 79 2.31 30.22 1.97
C GLU A 79 2.19 28.70 1.92
N VAL A 80 3.01 27.99 2.72
CA VAL A 80 2.90 26.54 2.89
C VAL A 80 1.49 26.20 3.38
N GLY A 81 0.86 25.21 2.74
CA GLY A 81 -0.54 24.83 2.98
C GLY A 81 -1.57 25.59 2.14
N SER A 82 -1.18 26.67 1.44
CA SER A 82 -2.09 27.39 0.55
C SER A 82 -2.52 26.52 -0.64
N GLN A 83 -3.83 26.51 -0.91
CA GLN A 83 -4.37 25.95 -2.14
C GLN A 83 -4.16 26.95 -3.30
N VAL A 84 -3.62 26.47 -4.40
CA VAL A 84 -3.29 27.29 -5.56
C VAL A 84 -3.91 26.72 -6.83
N ARG A 85 -4.23 27.62 -7.77
CA ARG A 85 -4.79 27.24 -9.07
C ARG A 85 -3.74 27.38 -10.17
N LYS A 86 -3.89 26.59 -11.23
CA LYS A 86 -3.10 26.73 -12.44
C LYS A 86 -3.15 28.17 -12.95
N GLY A 87 -1.97 28.78 -13.22
CA GLY A 87 -1.82 30.16 -13.66
C GLY A 87 -1.77 31.19 -12.54
N GLN A 88 -2.06 30.83 -11.28
CA GLN A 88 -1.98 31.75 -10.15
C GLN A 88 -0.54 32.19 -9.92
N VAL A 89 -0.31 33.49 -9.72
CA VAL A 89 1.01 34.05 -9.38
C VAL A 89 1.33 33.77 -7.91
N LEU A 90 2.42 33.04 -7.69
CA LEU A 90 2.90 32.64 -6.36
C LEU A 90 3.96 33.60 -5.82
N ALA A 91 4.82 34.10 -6.71
CA ALA A 91 5.82 35.11 -6.37
C ALA A 91 6.06 36.07 -7.54
N LYS A 92 6.57 37.25 -7.23
CA LYS A 92 7.08 38.22 -8.19
C LYS A 92 8.56 38.47 -7.91
N MET A 93 9.38 38.32 -8.96
CA MET A 93 10.78 38.68 -8.98
C MET A 93 10.92 40.16 -9.32
N ASP A 94 12.14 40.73 -9.22
CA ASP A 94 12.46 42.07 -9.69
C ASP A 94 12.08 42.22 -11.17
N ASP A 95 11.39 43.32 -11.52
CA ASP A 95 10.80 43.56 -12.83
C ASP A 95 11.47 44.69 -13.60
N VAL A 96 12.65 45.13 -13.19
CA VAL A 96 13.38 46.22 -13.86
C VAL A 96 13.61 45.89 -15.34
N ASN A 97 14.12 44.69 -15.66
CA ASN A 97 14.37 44.26 -17.02
C ASN A 97 13.07 44.06 -17.83
N LEU A 98 12.02 43.56 -17.17
CA LEU A 98 10.70 43.42 -17.80
C LEU A 98 10.12 44.78 -18.19
N THR A 99 10.21 45.76 -17.29
CA THR A 99 9.75 47.14 -17.52
C THR A 99 10.55 47.81 -18.66
N LYS A 100 11.89 47.64 -18.66
CA LYS A 100 12.74 48.14 -19.75
C LYS A 100 12.31 47.57 -21.12
N THR A 101 12.10 46.26 -21.19
CA THR A 101 11.69 45.59 -22.42
C THR A 101 10.28 46.00 -22.85
N ARG A 102 9.38 46.28 -21.91
CA ARG A 102 8.04 46.81 -22.21
C ARG A 102 8.14 48.21 -22.88
N LEU A 103 9.01 49.10 -22.40
CA LEU A 103 9.26 50.39 -23.01
C LEU A 103 9.85 50.24 -24.40
N GLN A 104 10.74 49.26 -24.62
CA GLN A 104 11.27 48.96 -25.95
C GLN A 104 10.16 48.51 -26.91
N ILE A 105 9.22 47.67 -26.49
CA ILE A 105 8.07 47.28 -27.31
C ILE A 105 7.24 48.48 -27.72
N VAL A 106 6.99 49.40 -26.80
CA VAL A 106 6.24 50.66 -27.12
C VAL A 106 6.96 51.47 -28.19
N ASN A 107 8.28 51.65 -28.04
CA ASN A 107 9.10 52.35 -29.03
C ASN A 107 9.09 51.68 -30.40
N ASP A 108 9.38 50.38 -30.45
CA ASP A 108 9.43 49.60 -31.69
C ASP A 108 8.05 49.51 -32.36
N SER A 109 6.97 49.47 -31.59
CA SER A 109 5.61 49.48 -32.10
C SER A 109 5.27 50.83 -32.79
N THR A 110 5.70 51.94 -32.18
CA THR A 110 5.51 53.28 -32.71
C THR A 110 6.31 53.45 -34.01
N GLU A 111 7.56 52.97 -34.02
CA GLU A 111 8.42 53.01 -35.19
C GLU A 111 7.85 52.18 -36.35
N LEU A 112 7.41 50.95 -36.05
CA LEU A 112 6.77 50.08 -37.06
C LEU A 112 5.49 50.71 -37.61
N ALA A 113 4.66 51.36 -36.78
CA ALA A 113 3.46 52.05 -37.26
C ALA A 113 3.80 53.15 -38.24
N ARG A 114 4.81 54.00 -37.92
CA ARG A 114 5.31 55.06 -38.79
C ARG A 114 5.86 54.50 -40.10
N LEU A 115 6.71 53.49 -40.05
CA LEU A 115 7.28 52.87 -41.25
C LEU A 115 6.22 52.16 -42.11
N THR A 116 5.15 51.61 -41.46
CA THR A 116 4.03 50.98 -42.16
C THR A 116 3.31 52.03 -43.06
N GLU A 117 3.05 53.25 -42.56
CA GLU A 117 2.43 54.33 -43.33
C GLU A 117 3.32 54.80 -44.52
N LEU A 118 4.62 54.93 -44.23
CA LEU A 118 5.60 55.37 -45.28
C LEU A 118 5.78 54.25 -46.33
N TYR A 119 5.78 53.01 -45.97
CA TYR A 119 5.88 51.82 -46.83
C TYR A 119 4.66 51.75 -47.78
N ASN A 120 3.46 51.97 -47.25
CA ASN A 120 2.22 51.95 -48.05
C ASN A 120 2.18 53.00 -49.14
N ILE A 121 2.90 54.12 -48.99
CA ILE A 121 3.02 55.19 -50.03
C ILE A 121 4.33 55.11 -50.85
N GLY A 122 5.11 53.99 -50.63
CA GLY A 122 6.37 53.76 -51.34
C GLY A 122 7.54 54.65 -50.91
N ALA A 123 7.48 55.33 -49.78
CA ALA A 123 8.48 56.29 -49.28
C ALA A 123 9.65 55.60 -48.50
N VAL A 124 9.61 54.31 -48.21
CA VAL A 124 10.70 53.56 -47.58
C VAL A 124 10.88 52.19 -48.25
N ALA A 125 12.08 51.62 -48.14
CA ALA A 125 12.39 50.30 -48.66
C ALA A 125 11.68 49.18 -47.82
N GLN A 126 11.31 48.08 -48.47
CA GLN A 126 10.75 46.92 -47.84
C GLN A 126 11.67 46.40 -46.73
N ALA A 127 12.99 46.45 -46.97
CA ALA A 127 13.98 46.01 -45.99
C ALA A 127 13.88 46.76 -44.64
N ASP A 128 13.64 48.08 -44.67
CA ASP A 128 13.51 48.90 -43.47
C ASP A 128 12.22 48.54 -42.69
N TYR A 129 11.12 48.33 -43.41
CA TYR A 129 9.86 47.87 -42.83
C TYR A 129 10.01 46.50 -42.20
N ASP A 130 10.61 45.53 -42.90
CA ASP A 130 10.80 44.18 -42.42
C ASP A 130 11.73 44.15 -41.20
N LEU A 131 12.77 44.99 -41.15
CA LEU A 131 13.66 45.12 -40.01
C LEU A 131 12.93 45.66 -38.77
N ALA A 132 12.10 46.69 -38.91
CA ALA A 132 11.32 47.21 -37.79
C ALA A 132 10.30 46.18 -37.26
N LYS A 133 9.67 45.43 -38.16
CA LYS A 133 8.77 44.32 -37.79
C LYS A 133 9.49 43.22 -37.05
N LEU A 134 10.70 42.85 -37.49
CA LEU A 134 11.55 41.87 -36.82
C LEU A 134 11.94 42.35 -35.41
N SER A 135 12.38 43.61 -35.28
CA SER A 135 12.77 44.23 -34.01
C SER A 135 11.63 44.15 -32.98
N LEU A 136 10.41 44.54 -33.35
CA LEU A 136 9.24 44.45 -32.50
C LEU A 136 8.93 43.02 -32.09
N ASN A 137 9.02 42.06 -33.03
CA ASN A 137 8.78 40.64 -32.72
C ASN A 137 9.82 40.07 -31.73
N LEU A 138 11.09 40.41 -31.89
CA LEU A 138 12.16 40.04 -30.96
C LEU A 138 11.92 40.63 -29.57
N ALA A 139 11.57 41.94 -29.50
CA ALA A 139 11.26 42.59 -28.23
C ALA A 139 10.06 41.94 -27.53
N LYS A 140 8.99 41.57 -28.26
CA LYS A 140 7.82 40.87 -27.73
C LYS A 140 8.21 39.47 -27.19
N LYS A 141 9.05 38.72 -27.90
CA LYS A 141 9.50 37.39 -27.46
C LYS A 141 10.37 37.49 -26.20
N THR A 142 11.26 38.47 -26.16
CA THR A 142 12.08 38.76 -24.96
C THR A 142 11.21 39.11 -23.76
N TYR A 143 10.18 39.95 -23.97
CA TYR A 143 9.22 40.31 -22.91
C TYR A 143 8.49 39.09 -22.38
N SER A 144 8.01 38.18 -23.22
CA SER A 144 7.33 36.96 -22.81
C SER A 144 8.23 36.11 -21.91
N ASN A 145 9.49 35.87 -22.32
CA ASN A 145 10.45 35.11 -21.54
C ASN A 145 10.77 35.76 -20.19
N LEU A 146 10.94 37.08 -20.16
CA LEU A 146 11.17 37.82 -18.92
C LEU A 146 9.93 37.77 -18.00
N ALA A 147 8.72 37.86 -18.56
CA ALA A 147 7.48 37.83 -17.80
C ALA A 147 7.27 36.45 -17.08
N GLU A 148 7.61 35.36 -17.77
CA GLU A 148 7.56 34.00 -17.18
C GLU A 148 8.53 33.86 -15.99
N ASN A 149 9.70 34.47 -16.06
CA ASN A 149 10.71 34.47 -15.01
C ASN A 149 10.45 35.51 -13.92
N THR A 150 9.69 36.55 -14.20
CA THR A 150 9.32 37.61 -13.24
C THR A 150 8.07 37.24 -12.44
N TYR A 151 7.03 36.68 -13.10
CA TYR A 151 5.79 36.27 -12.46
C TYR A 151 5.75 34.75 -12.37
N LEU A 152 6.21 34.19 -11.26
CA LEU A 152 6.23 32.76 -11.02
C LEU A 152 4.82 32.24 -10.76
N ARG A 153 4.34 31.38 -11.64
CA ARG A 153 2.97 30.87 -11.62
C ARG A 153 2.93 29.37 -11.35
N SER A 154 1.87 28.91 -10.69
CA SER A 154 1.62 27.48 -10.59
C SER A 154 1.22 26.88 -11.94
N PRO A 155 1.87 25.81 -12.43
CA PRO A 155 1.47 25.12 -13.64
C PRO A 155 0.28 24.16 -13.42
N ILE A 156 -0.05 23.85 -12.17
CA ILE A 156 -1.09 22.90 -11.76
C ILE A 156 -2.02 23.48 -10.70
N ASN A 157 -3.17 22.83 -10.50
CA ASN A 157 -3.97 23.01 -9.29
C ASN A 157 -3.38 22.14 -8.19
N GLY A 158 -3.16 22.66 -7.00
CA GLY A 158 -2.54 21.88 -5.92
C GLY A 158 -2.38 22.67 -4.64
N VAL A 159 -1.51 22.18 -3.78
CA VAL A 159 -1.16 22.78 -2.49
C VAL A 159 0.32 23.08 -2.47
N VAL A 160 0.70 24.19 -1.89
CA VAL A 160 2.10 24.54 -1.65
C VAL A 160 2.61 23.70 -0.50
N THR A 161 3.58 22.83 -0.75
CA THR A 161 4.15 21.94 0.28
C THR A 161 5.49 22.44 0.81
N ALA A 162 6.20 23.27 0.04
CA ALA A 162 7.41 23.92 0.52
C ALA A 162 7.55 25.34 -0.06
N ARG A 163 8.14 26.22 0.75
CA ARG A 163 8.56 27.59 0.41
C ARG A 163 9.96 27.80 0.98
N ASN A 164 10.93 27.99 0.12
CA ASN A 164 12.36 28.02 0.50
C ASN A 164 12.96 29.43 0.51
N TYR A 165 12.19 30.46 0.14
CA TYR A 165 12.66 31.84 0.10
C TYR A 165 11.59 32.78 0.65
N ASP A 166 12.03 33.92 1.18
CA ASP A 166 11.22 35.00 1.70
C ASP A 166 11.23 36.23 0.77
N LYS A 167 10.29 37.13 1.02
CA LYS A 167 10.28 38.45 0.38
C LYS A 167 11.56 39.23 0.73
N GLY A 168 12.27 39.68 -0.28
CA GLY A 168 13.55 40.42 -0.15
C GLY A 168 14.77 39.55 -0.40
N ASP A 169 14.64 38.22 -0.36
CA ASP A 169 15.75 37.31 -0.60
C ASP A 169 16.28 37.39 -2.04
N MET A 170 17.56 37.03 -2.19
CA MET A 170 18.19 36.83 -3.49
C MET A 170 18.08 35.37 -3.91
N TYR A 171 17.31 35.11 -4.94
CA TYR A 171 17.21 33.80 -5.55
C TYR A 171 18.47 33.50 -6.39
N SER A 172 19.10 32.36 -6.14
CA SER A 172 20.37 31.94 -6.75
C SER A 172 20.30 30.65 -7.57
N MET A 173 19.09 30.18 -7.91
CA MET A 173 18.84 28.95 -8.69
C MET A 173 19.31 27.64 -8.04
N THR A 174 19.58 27.62 -6.74
CA THR A 174 20.08 26.44 -6.03
C THR A 174 18.97 25.48 -5.61
N GLN A 175 17.78 26.01 -5.30
CA GLN A 175 16.63 25.23 -4.88
C GLN A 175 15.34 25.91 -5.38
N PRO A 176 14.23 25.18 -5.51
CA PRO A 176 12.96 25.77 -5.95
C PRO A 176 12.46 26.81 -4.94
N ILE A 177 11.80 27.86 -5.46
CA ILE A 177 11.18 28.89 -4.61
C ILE A 177 9.97 28.31 -3.90
N PHE A 178 9.14 27.55 -4.64
CA PHE A 178 8.04 26.75 -4.09
C PHE A 178 8.06 25.33 -4.63
N VAL A 179 7.48 24.42 -3.84
CA VAL A 179 7.04 23.12 -4.32
C VAL A 179 5.52 23.09 -4.25
N VAL A 180 4.88 22.78 -5.37
CA VAL A 180 3.43 22.65 -5.49
C VAL A 180 3.09 21.22 -5.84
N GLU A 181 2.24 20.60 -5.02
CA GLU A 181 1.82 19.22 -5.19
C GLU A 181 0.33 19.12 -5.50
N GLN A 182 0.01 18.31 -6.48
CA GLN A 182 -1.37 17.92 -6.77
C GLN A 182 -1.73 16.73 -5.88
N ILE A 183 -2.58 16.98 -4.89
CA ILE A 183 -3.04 15.97 -3.92
C ILE A 183 -4.48 15.52 -4.18
N VAL A 184 -5.10 15.99 -5.23
CA VAL A 184 -6.42 15.58 -5.73
C VAL A 184 -6.27 15.31 -7.24
N PRO A 185 -6.28 14.02 -7.64
CA PRO A 185 -6.19 12.81 -6.82
C PRO A 185 -4.81 12.61 -6.16
N VAL A 186 -4.68 11.59 -5.31
CA VAL A 186 -3.39 11.03 -4.87
C VAL A 186 -3.11 9.72 -5.59
N LYS A 187 -1.87 9.28 -5.59
CA LYS A 187 -1.47 7.99 -6.16
C LYS A 187 -0.65 7.15 -5.18
N MET A 188 -0.63 5.86 -5.42
CA MET A 188 0.20 4.87 -4.73
C MET A 188 0.84 3.97 -5.76
N LEU A 189 2.11 3.66 -5.59
CA LEU A 189 2.82 2.72 -6.44
C LEU A 189 3.00 1.42 -5.65
N ILE A 190 2.31 0.35 -6.06
CA ILE A 190 2.40 -0.97 -5.45
C ILE A 190 3.19 -1.91 -6.36
N ASN A 191 3.93 -2.85 -5.76
CA ASN A 191 4.65 -3.88 -6.48
C ASN A 191 3.85 -5.19 -6.42
N VAL A 192 3.35 -5.64 -7.55
CA VAL A 192 2.52 -6.84 -7.69
C VAL A 192 3.36 -7.98 -8.25
N SER A 193 3.19 -9.22 -7.71
CA SER A 193 3.89 -10.40 -8.23
C SER A 193 3.51 -10.69 -9.68
N GLU A 194 4.49 -11.11 -10.50
CA GLU A 194 4.26 -11.51 -11.90
C GLU A 194 3.22 -12.61 -12.05
N SER A 195 3.05 -13.48 -11.03
CA SER A 195 2.02 -14.53 -11.01
C SER A 195 0.58 -13.99 -11.10
N LEU A 196 0.37 -12.73 -10.71
CA LEU A 196 -0.93 -12.06 -10.76
C LEU A 196 -1.10 -11.17 -12.01
N PHE A 197 -0.12 -11.17 -12.93
CA PHE A 197 -0.12 -10.26 -14.06
C PHE A 197 -1.38 -10.34 -14.93
N THR A 198 -1.88 -11.56 -15.18
CA THR A 198 -3.08 -11.77 -15.99
C THR A 198 -4.38 -11.38 -15.31
N GLN A 199 -4.35 -11.19 -13.98
CA GLN A 199 -5.52 -10.88 -13.16
C GLN A 199 -5.66 -9.37 -12.91
N VAL A 200 -4.54 -8.61 -12.98
CA VAL A 200 -4.56 -7.16 -12.79
C VAL A 200 -4.87 -6.47 -14.11
N HIS A 201 -5.85 -5.58 -14.11
CA HIS A 201 -6.25 -4.81 -15.29
C HIS A 201 -6.55 -3.36 -14.94
N LYS A 202 -6.43 -2.47 -15.93
CA LYS A 202 -6.74 -1.05 -15.76
C LYS A 202 -8.19 -0.86 -15.33
N GLY A 203 -8.41 -0.01 -14.33
CA GLY A 203 -9.72 0.27 -13.76
C GLY A 203 -10.14 -0.68 -12.63
N MET A 204 -9.36 -1.75 -12.35
CA MET A 204 -9.61 -2.64 -11.21
C MET A 204 -9.65 -1.83 -9.91
N GLU A 205 -10.60 -2.13 -9.04
CA GLU A 205 -10.77 -1.43 -7.76
C GLU A 205 -9.91 -2.07 -6.67
N PHE A 206 -9.36 -1.22 -5.83
CA PHE A 206 -8.57 -1.59 -4.67
C PHE A 206 -9.10 -0.89 -3.43
N ASP A 207 -9.05 -1.57 -2.31
CA ASP A 207 -9.37 -1.04 -1.00
C ASP A 207 -8.10 -0.51 -0.35
N ILE A 208 -8.15 0.77 0.04
CA ILE A 208 -7.02 1.46 0.64
C ILE A 208 -7.35 1.75 2.09
N THR A 209 -6.48 1.29 3.00
CA THR A 209 -6.57 1.61 4.42
C THR A 209 -5.30 2.32 4.87
N VAL A 210 -5.46 3.30 5.74
CA VAL A 210 -4.36 4.09 6.31
C VAL A 210 -4.45 4.11 7.82
N GLU A 211 -3.33 4.12 8.52
CA GLU A 211 -3.31 4.07 9.99
C GLU A 211 -3.91 5.33 10.64
N ALA A 212 -3.88 6.46 9.92
CA ALA A 212 -4.46 7.72 10.39
C ALA A 212 -6.00 7.68 10.52
N TYR A 213 -6.67 6.75 9.84
CA TYR A 213 -8.14 6.60 9.85
C TYR A 213 -8.53 5.15 10.07
N PRO A 214 -8.41 4.64 11.32
CA PRO A 214 -8.70 3.25 11.63
C PRO A 214 -10.17 2.88 11.32
N GLY A 215 -10.38 1.76 10.63
CA GLY A 215 -11.71 1.27 10.27
C GLY A 215 -12.35 1.94 9.05
N GLU A 216 -11.70 2.95 8.44
CA GLU A 216 -12.16 3.54 7.19
C GLU A 216 -11.42 2.95 5.98
N THR A 217 -12.17 2.76 4.90
CA THR A 217 -11.65 2.25 3.63
C THR A 217 -11.86 3.28 2.53
N PHE A 218 -10.80 3.64 1.85
CA PHE A 218 -10.83 4.51 0.67
C PHE A 218 -10.79 3.62 -0.58
N LYS A 219 -11.49 4.02 -1.64
CA LYS A 219 -11.48 3.30 -2.91
C LYS A 219 -10.46 3.89 -3.86
N GLY A 220 -9.58 3.03 -4.36
CA GLY A 220 -8.63 3.34 -5.41
C GLY A 220 -8.89 2.54 -6.67
N LYS A 221 -8.34 3.01 -7.81
CA LYS A 221 -8.44 2.32 -9.10
C LYS A 221 -7.08 2.23 -9.77
N VAL A 222 -6.81 1.11 -10.41
CA VAL A 222 -5.61 0.95 -11.25
C VAL A 222 -5.66 1.95 -12.40
N ASN A 223 -4.71 2.83 -12.44
CA ASN A 223 -4.51 3.83 -13.48
C ASN A 223 -3.53 3.36 -14.55
N LEU A 224 -2.39 2.82 -14.10
CA LEU A 224 -1.31 2.39 -14.99
C LEU A 224 -0.69 1.09 -14.46
N ILE A 225 -0.46 0.16 -15.38
CA ILE A 225 0.35 -1.04 -15.15
C ILE A 225 1.65 -0.82 -15.93
N TYR A 226 2.77 -0.85 -15.25
CA TYR A 226 4.06 -0.65 -15.90
C TYR A 226 4.41 -1.86 -16.77
N PRO A 227 4.97 -1.64 -17.98
CA PRO A 227 5.23 -2.74 -18.94
C PRO A 227 6.46 -3.58 -18.61
N THR A 228 7.20 -3.22 -17.56
CA THR A 228 8.46 -3.88 -17.19
C THR A 228 8.32 -4.60 -15.86
N VAL A 229 8.87 -5.81 -15.78
CA VAL A 229 9.01 -6.60 -14.55
C VAL A 229 10.41 -6.41 -13.98
N ASN A 230 10.50 -6.22 -12.68
CA ASN A 230 11.79 -6.20 -11.99
C ASN A 230 12.30 -7.63 -11.85
N ALA A 231 13.39 -7.97 -12.54
CA ALA A 231 13.95 -9.33 -12.58
C ALA A 231 14.49 -9.82 -11.22
N ALA A 232 14.85 -8.91 -10.30
CA ALA A 232 15.37 -9.30 -8.98
C ALA A 232 14.25 -9.67 -7.99
N THR A 233 13.07 -9.06 -8.13
CA THR A 233 11.95 -9.25 -7.20
C THR A 233 10.77 -10.00 -7.82
N HIS A 234 10.79 -10.27 -9.13
CA HIS A 234 9.68 -10.84 -9.90
C HIS A 234 8.36 -10.11 -9.67
N THR A 235 8.43 -8.78 -9.61
CA THR A 235 7.26 -7.91 -9.44
C THR A 235 7.18 -6.87 -10.54
N PHE A 236 5.98 -6.38 -10.82
CA PHE A 236 5.75 -5.24 -11.70
C PHE A 236 5.04 -4.12 -10.93
N PRO A 237 5.42 -2.86 -11.19
CA PRO A 237 4.77 -1.72 -10.54
C PRO A 237 3.37 -1.49 -11.12
N VAL A 238 2.43 -1.16 -10.23
CA VAL A 238 1.06 -0.78 -10.57
C VAL A 238 0.75 0.53 -9.86
N GLU A 239 0.34 1.54 -10.62
CA GLU A 239 -0.11 2.82 -10.10
C GLU A 239 -1.61 2.76 -9.80
N VAL A 240 -1.95 2.97 -8.54
CA VAL A 240 -3.33 3.07 -8.05
C VAL A 240 -3.62 4.52 -7.70
N ILE A 241 -4.72 5.08 -8.20
CA ILE A 241 -5.17 6.44 -7.89
C ILE A 241 -6.40 6.41 -6.98
N CYS A 242 -6.42 7.36 -6.01
CA CYS A 242 -7.57 7.63 -5.15
C CYS A 242 -7.98 9.10 -5.30
N GLN A 243 -9.28 9.39 -5.42
CA GLN A 243 -9.78 10.73 -5.74
C GLN A 243 -9.49 11.79 -4.68
N ASN A 244 -9.52 11.47 -3.41
CA ASN A 244 -9.12 12.34 -2.30
C ASN A 244 -9.76 13.75 -2.31
N ASN A 245 -11.03 13.86 -2.65
CA ASN A 245 -11.71 15.17 -2.77
C ASN A 245 -11.78 15.92 -1.43
N ASP A 246 -11.80 15.20 -0.33
CA ASP A 246 -11.80 15.71 1.04
C ASP A 246 -10.39 16.07 1.55
N GLN A 247 -9.34 15.77 0.77
CA GLN A 247 -7.93 16.02 1.05
C GLN A 247 -7.44 15.40 2.38
N ARG A 248 -8.08 14.32 2.81
CA ARG A 248 -7.74 13.61 4.04
C ARG A 248 -6.47 12.76 3.87
N LEU A 249 -6.30 12.19 2.70
CA LEU A 249 -5.09 11.44 2.36
C LEU A 249 -3.97 12.42 2.00
N ARG A 250 -2.87 12.36 2.75
CA ARG A 250 -1.73 13.26 2.54
C ARG A 250 -0.53 12.49 2.00
N PRO A 251 0.23 13.07 1.06
CA PRO A 251 1.50 12.50 0.64
C PRO A 251 2.40 12.19 1.84
N GLY A 252 3.08 11.05 1.79
CA GLY A 252 3.90 10.52 2.88
C GLY A 252 3.19 9.59 3.85
N MET A 253 1.84 9.53 3.86
CA MET A 253 1.13 8.55 4.67
C MET A 253 1.38 7.13 4.15
N PHE A 254 1.51 6.19 5.08
CA PHE A 254 1.60 4.76 4.78
C PHE A 254 0.21 4.19 4.52
N ALA A 255 0.07 3.44 3.44
CA ALA A 255 -1.18 2.83 3.03
C ALA A 255 -1.03 1.32 2.81
N ARG A 256 -2.06 0.56 3.18
CA ARG A 256 -2.27 -0.82 2.76
C ARG A 256 -3.32 -0.83 1.66
N VAL A 257 -2.95 -1.42 0.54
CA VAL A 257 -3.76 -1.47 -0.69
C VAL A 257 -4.15 -2.93 -0.92
N THR A 258 -5.42 -3.26 -0.74
CA THR A 258 -5.94 -4.62 -0.84
C THR A 258 -6.76 -4.78 -2.12
N ALA A 259 -6.44 -5.82 -2.89
CA ALA A 259 -7.18 -6.21 -4.07
C ALA A 259 -7.87 -7.55 -3.85
N SER A 260 -9.08 -7.70 -4.40
CA SER A 260 -9.76 -8.98 -4.54
C SER A 260 -9.50 -9.53 -5.94
N PHE A 261 -9.01 -10.76 -6.01
CA PHE A 261 -8.68 -11.46 -7.27
C PHE A 261 -9.68 -12.56 -7.62
N GLY A 262 -10.81 -12.58 -6.94
CA GLY A 262 -11.86 -13.54 -7.14
C GLY A 262 -12.31 -14.18 -5.82
N VAL A 263 -13.12 -15.22 -5.96
CA VAL A 263 -13.71 -15.96 -4.84
C VAL A 263 -13.47 -17.44 -5.10
N ASN A 264 -12.96 -18.13 -4.10
CA ASN A 264 -12.90 -19.59 -4.07
C ASN A 264 -14.06 -20.12 -3.22
N HIS A 265 -14.66 -21.21 -3.68
CA HIS A 265 -15.67 -21.91 -2.93
C HIS A 265 -14.98 -23.06 -2.17
N HIS A 266 -14.59 -22.80 -0.94
CA HIS A 266 -13.85 -23.77 -0.10
C HIS A 266 -14.61 -24.07 1.18
N VAL A 267 -14.30 -25.24 1.75
CA VAL A 267 -14.85 -25.63 3.06
C VAL A 267 -14.23 -24.77 4.14
N VAL A 268 -15.09 -24.26 5.03
CA VAL A 268 -14.68 -23.43 6.16
C VAL A 268 -15.02 -24.16 7.46
N VAL A 269 -14.09 -24.17 8.40
CA VAL A 269 -14.24 -24.89 9.67
C VAL A 269 -13.82 -24.00 10.85
N PRO A 270 -14.42 -24.15 12.03
CA PRO A 270 -13.96 -23.45 13.23
C PRO A 270 -12.50 -23.73 13.53
N ASP A 271 -11.72 -22.73 13.95
CA ASP A 271 -10.28 -22.85 14.23
C ASP A 271 -9.98 -23.87 15.33
N ILE A 272 -10.90 -24.06 16.28
CA ILE A 272 -10.81 -25.07 17.32
C ILE A 272 -10.85 -26.52 16.80
N ALA A 273 -11.36 -26.77 15.59
CA ALA A 273 -11.39 -28.10 14.98
C ALA A 273 -10.02 -28.48 14.36
N VAL A 274 -9.19 -27.50 14.03
CA VAL A 274 -7.90 -27.70 13.39
C VAL A 274 -6.82 -27.91 14.44
N VAL A 275 -6.19 -29.10 14.44
CA VAL A 275 -5.13 -29.45 15.38
C VAL A 275 -3.79 -29.45 14.64
N LYS A 276 -2.80 -28.77 15.21
CA LYS A 276 -1.44 -28.78 14.69
C LYS A 276 -0.65 -29.94 15.25
N GLN A 277 -0.08 -30.77 14.38
CA GLN A 277 0.76 -31.88 14.78
C GLN A 277 2.10 -31.40 15.32
N GLN A 278 2.45 -31.84 16.52
CA GLN A 278 3.75 -31.52 17.10
C GLN A 278 4.85 -32.29 16.36
N GLY A 279 5.86 -31.54 15.91
CA GLY A 279 7.05 -32.09 15.23
C GLY A 279 7.04 -31.94 13.71
N SER A 280 5.95 -32.27 13.01
CA SER A 280 5.86 -32.06 11.54
C SER A 280 5.36 -30.66 11.14
N GLY A 281 4.56 -30.05 12.02
CA GLY A 281 3.91 -28.75 11.71
C GLY A 281 2.67 -28.88 10.82
N GLU A 282 2.31 -30.10 10.42
CA GLU A 282 1.10 -30.41 9.64
C GLU A 282 -0.17 -30.17 10.46
N HIS A 283 -1.26 -29.90 9.75
CA HIS A 283 -2.56 -29.72 10.37
C HIS A 283 -3.45 -30.91 10.04
N PHE A 284 -4.29 -31.29 11.02
CA PHE A 284 -5.25 -32.38 10.86
C PHE A 284 -6.57 -32.03 11.54
N ILE A 285 -7.60 -32.71 11.11
CA ILE A 285 -8.97 -32.67 11.66
C ILE A 285 -9.45 -34.09 11.89
N TYR A 286 -10.25 -34.32 12.96
CA TYR A 286 -10.97 -35.54 13.13
C TYR A 286 -12.35 -35.44 12.47
N VAL A 287 -12.61 -36.33 11.52
CA VAL A 287 -13.89 -36.47 10.82
C VAL A 287 -14.67 -37.60 11.39
N LEU A 288 -15.89 -37.37 11.85
CA LEU A 288 -16.79 -38.42 12.35
C LEU A 288 -17.29 -39.26 11.17
N GLN A 289 -17.14 -40.58 11.31
CA GLN A 289 -17.61 -41.53 10.31
C GLN A 289 -19.02 -42.04 10.65
N PRO A 290 -19.77 -42.62 9.69
CA PRO A 290 -21.12 -43.11 9.90
C PRO A 290 -21.22 -44.24 10.94
N ASP A 291 -20.11 -44.95 11.24
CA ASP A 291 -20.00 -46.01 12.25
C ASP A 291 -19.66 -45.48 13.64
N HIS A 292 -19.80 -44.14 13.88
CA HIS A 292 -19.44 -43.46 15.12
C HIS A 292 -17.95 -43.56 15.48
N THR A 293 -17.07 -43.84 14.54
CA THR A 293 -15.62 -43.72 14.75
C THR A 293 -15.12 -42.37 14.22
N VAL A 294 -13.94 -41.92 14.66
CA VAL A 294 -13.29 -40.75 14.15
C VAL A 294 -12.11 -41.10 13.26
N LYS A 295 -12.04 -40.49 12.09
CA LYS A 295 -10.92 -40.61 11.16
C LYS A 295 -9.99 -39.42 11.29
N TYR A 296 -8.70 -39.70 11.52
CA TYR A 296 -7.65 -38.71 11.45
C TYR A 296 -7.42 -38.32 9.99
N THR A 297 -7.65 -37.05 9.66
CA THR A 297 -7.53 -36.56 8.28
C THR A 297 -6.56 -35.38 8.22
N LEU A 298 -5.46 -35.53 7.48
CA LEU A 298 -4.55 -34.44 7.19
C LEU A 298 -5.26 -33.41 6.32
N VAL A 299 -5.09 -32.14 6.64
CA VAL A 299 -5.72 -31.02 5.93
C VAL A 299 -4.69 -29.97 5.53
N GLU A 300 -4.91 -29.39 4.36
CA GLU A 300 -4.21 -28.21 3.91
C GLU A 300 -5.02 -26.98 4.29
N VAL A 301 -4.49 -26.20 5.24
CA VAL A 301 -5.17 -25.03 5.79
C VAL A 301 -4.82 -23.80 4.93
N GLY A 302 -5.83 -23.07 4.49
CA GLY A 302 -5.72 -21.83 3.76
C GLY A 302 -5.74 -20.60 4.67
N LYS A 303 -6.60 -19.65 4.34
CA LYS A 303 -6.75 -18.38 5.04
C LYS A 303 -7.47 -18.57 6.39
N ARG A 304 -7.08 -17.76 7.37
CA ARG A 304 -7.86 -17.62 8.60
C ARG A 304 -8.91 -16.51 8.41
N LEU A 305 -10.17 -16.84 8.65
CA LEU A 305 -11.35 -15.99 8.51
C LEU A 305 -11.98 -15.76 9.90
N GLY A 306 -11.42 -14.81 10.65
CA GLY A 306 -11.85 -14.56 12.03
C GLY A 306 -11.54 -15.74 12.95
N ASP A 307 -12.57 -16.50 13.37
CA ASP A 307 -12.54 -17.70 14.22
C ASP A 307 -12.62 -19.01 13.41
N GLN A 308 -12.49 -18.94 12.11
CA GLN A 308 -12.57 -20.08 11.19
C GLN A 308 -11.31 -20.17 10.32
N TYR A 309 -11.08 -21.37 9.75
CA TYR A 309 -10.05 -21.63 8.76
C TYR A 309 -10.67 -22.13 7.46
N GLU A 310 -10.19 -21.60 6.34
CA GLU A 310 -10.39 -22.18 5.03
C GLU A 310 -9.60 -23.48 4.91
N ILE A 311 -10.22 -24.53 4.39
CA ILE A 311 -9.57 -25.81 4.11
C ILE A 311 -9.50 -26.00 2.60
N ILE A 312 -8.27 -26.01 2.08
CA ILE A 312 -7.99 -26.14 0.65
C ILE A 312 -8.17 -27.61 0.22
N ASN A 313 -7.66 -28.53 1.04
CA ASN A 313 -7.74 -29.97 0.78
C ASN A 313 -7.90 -30.78 2.08
N GLY A 314 -8.53 -31.96 2.00
CA GLY A 314 -8.58 -32.96 3.05
C GLY A 314 -9.97 -33.28 3.57
N ILE A 315 -10.95 -32.36 3.47
CA ILE A 315 -12.35 -32.58 3.87
C ILE A 315 -13.29 -32.08 2.78
N ASN A 316 -14.53 -32.60 2.79
CA ASN A 316 -15.57 -32.21 1.86
C ASN A 316 -16.71 -31.47 2.59
N GLU A 317 -17.51 -30.75 1.82
CA GLU A 317 -18.76 -30.19 2.31
C GLU A 317 -19.68 -31.31 2.81
N GLY A 318 -20.28 -31.10 3.99
CA GLY A 318 -21.15 -32.07 4.64
C GLY A 318 -20.45 -33.00 5.61
N ASP A 319 -19.11 -33.06 5.64
CA ASP A 319 -18.37 -33.84 6.61
C ASP A 319 -18.65 -33.34 8.03
N GLN A 320 -18.83 -34.29 8.98
CA GLN A 320 -18.98 -33.95 10.39
C GLN A 320 -17.62 -33.90 11.06
N ILE A 321 -17.20 -32.73 11.51
CA ILE A 321 -15.88 -32.46 12.08
C ILE A 321 -15.97 -32.29 13.61
N VAL A 322 -15.01 -32.85 14.31
CA VAL A 322 -14.92 -32.77 15.77
C VAL A 322 -14.38 -31.41 16.20
N THR A 323 -15.14 -30.69 17.01
CA THR A 323 -14.77 -29.36 17.54
C THR A 323 -14.36 -29.38 19.01
N SER A 324 -14.65 -30.46 19.75
CA SER A 324 -14.20 -30.61 21.13
C SER A 324 -13.89 -32.07 21.48
N GLY A 325 -13.00 -32.29 22.45
CA GLY A 325 -12.60 -33.64 22.91
C GLY A 325 -11.38 -34.22 22.15
N GLN A 326 -10.78 -33.52 21.19
CA GLN A 326 -9.72 -34.00 20.29
C GLN A 326 -8.49 -34.58 21.01
N ILE A 327 -8.11 -34.03 22.17
CA ILE A 327 -6.88 -34.41 22.93
C ILE A 327 -6.85 -35.90 23.29
N ARG A 328 -8.02 -36.52 23.39
CA ARG A 328 -8.16 -37.92 23.79
C ARG A 328 -8.37 -38.88 22.63
N LEU A 329 -8.47 -38.34 21.42
CA LEU A 329 -8.78 -39.10 20.23
C LEU A 329 -7.53 -39.71 19.60
N LYS A 330 -7.71 -40.85 18.97
CA LYS A 330 -6.79 -41.51 18.05
C LYS A 330 -7.59 -41.94 16.84
N ASP A 331 -6.90 -42.17 15.73
CA ASP A 331 -7.52 -42.68 14.54
C ASP A 331 -8.30 -43.97 14.78
N GLY A 332 -9.53 -44.05 14.28
CA GLY A 332 -10.42 -45.24 14.42
C GLY A 332 -11.09 -45.41 15.78
N VAL A 333 -10.95 -44.48 16.72
CA VAL A 333 -11.61 -44.58 18.02
C VAL A 333 -13.10 -44.30 17.89
N ALA A 334 -13.93 -45.20 18.53
CA ALA A 334 -15.36 -44.95 18.65
C ALA A 334 -15.65 -43.81 19.66
N VAL A 335 -16.58 -42.95 19.33
CA VAL A 335 -16.92 -41.74 20.09
C VAL A 335 -18.42 -41.63 20.33
N GLU A 336 -18.80 -40.92 21.37
CA GLU A 336 -20.17 -40.55 21.67
C GLU A 336 -20.34 -39.05 21.31
N VAL A 337 -21.31 -38.75 20.46
CA VAL A 337 -21.58 -37.37 20.05
C VAL A 337 -22.46 -36.73 21.10
N LYS A 338 -22.01 -35.61 21.63
CA LYS A 338 -22.82 -34.78 22.52
C LYS A 338 -23.92 -34.12 21.66
N GLY A 339 -25.16 -34.47 21.90
CA GLY A 339 -26.34 -33.87 21.29
C GLY A 339 -26.55 -32.42 21.72
#